data_4c46afb61b486badad25b4607876369b
#
_entry.id   4c46afb61b486badad25b4607876369b
#
_cell.length_a   1.000
_cell.length_b   1.000
_cell.length_c   1.000
_cell.angle_alpha   90.00
_cell.angle_beta   90.00
_cell.angle_gamma   90.00
#
_symmetry.space_group_name_H-M   'P 1'
#
loop_
_entity.id
_entity.type
_entity.pdbx_description
1 polymer ?
#
loop_
_entity_poly.entity_id
_entity_poly.type
_entity_poly.pdbx_seq_one_letter_code
_entity_poly.pdbx_strand_id
1 'polypeptide(L)'
;MKIVAYVSMVLLCCVTQAKATTISDLFAALKDQAVTELDILQTRDAELNIQSVHDRYYPVLTGVLSYEEYNSPTNLRPVTPTESAQRLVNGKPLPFSDTIGRFGGSLSLPIFVKELFSLGDQAKSLADSSRAKKRLNLLERQATLVAADAHLLHMNSLTKALESRRASLKKTWDDISLQVKSGRLPETEKIQMDEAINQVDITFLQTLQQKSDLQNNIESLTGIFLEEPVTLRLNSTLTEDDLFPLKPLQKNIEAREFGVQAAKDKLYPSIIGTAQWFHNYGEGYNTGENVDNEYGGLALTLQIPLFNKPAYTTIERANVELRREKMRFARTKIDLEAKARNLTRTLDLLGKSKELARTSIKHERELLKVAKVAYNSRRMNQEEYLRYEDKVLSAEANYYLTEARWWETFATLAVLYGNNLDELIQ
;
A
#
# COMPACT_ATOMS: atom_id res chain seq x y z
N MET A 1 -53.17 23.30 -4.77
CA MET A 1 -53.02 22.98 -3.37
C MET A 1 -52.49 21.53 -3.15
N LYS A 2 -51.46 21.07 -3.92
CA LYS A 2 -50.85 19.73 -3.83
C LYS A 2 -49.31 19.72 -3.95
N ILE A 3 -48.63 20.88 -3.86
CA ILE A 3 -47.17 21.01 -4.02
C ILE A 3 -46.49 21.33 -2.65
N VAL A 4 -47.22 21.71 -1.61
CA VAL A 4 -46.69 22.10 -0.30
C VAL A 4 -46.44 20.86 0.62
N ALA A 5 -47.02 19.71 0.31
CA ALA A 5 -46.93 18.51 1.16
C ALA A 5 -45.65 17.67 0.94
N TYR A 6 -44.84 17.91 -0.09
CA TYR A 6 -43.64 17.13 -0.39
C TYR A 6 -42.33 17.72 0.15
N VAL A 7 -42.33 18.98 0.56
CA VAL A 7 -41.12 19.64 1.09
C VAL A 7 -40.95 19.41 2.59
N SER A 8 -42.01 19.06 3.32
CA SER A 8 -41.92 18.79 4.76
C SER A 8 -41.50 17.37 5.14
N MET A 9 -41.34 16.43 4.20
CA MET A 9 -41.02 15.03 4.50
C MET A 9 -39.55 14.67 4.26
N VAL A 10 -38.75 15.61 3.76
CA VAL A 10 -37.29 15.36 3.50
C VAL A 10 -36.41 15.90 4.63
N LEU A 11 -36.95 16.60 5.62
CA LEU A 11 -36.16 17.19 6.71
C LEU A 11 -36.19 16.39 8.03
N LEU A 12 -36.62 15.10 8.00
CA LEU A 12 -36.78 14.30 9.22
C LEU A 12 -35.96 13.00 9.21
N CYS A 13 -34.78 12.97 8.61
CA CYS A 13 -33.91 11.79 8.71
C CYS A 13 -32.43 12.12 8.64
N CYS A 14 -31.96 12.97 9.56
CA CYS A 14 -30.54 13.05 9.90
C CYS A 14 -30.37 13.40 11.38
N VAL A 15 -31.07 12.69 12.26
CA VAL A 15 -30.55 12.48 13.63
C VAL A 15 -29.65 11.25 13.49
N THR A 16 -28.44 11.44 12.98
CA THR A 16 -27.36 10.51 13.22
C THR A 16 -27.13 10.48 14.71
N GLN A 17 -27.64 9.41 15.36
CA GLN A 17 -27.15 9.06 16.69
C GLN A 17 -25.63 9.06 16.56
N ALA A 18 -24.96 9.92 17.30
CA ALA A 18 -23.51 9.88 17.46
C ALA A 18 -23.19 8.54 18.15
N LYS A 19 -23.10 7.47 17.36
CA LYS A 19 -22.56 6.20 17.80
C LYS A 19 -21.12 6.48 18.19
N ALA A 20 -20.76 6.17 19.44
CA ALA A 20 -19.35 6.27 19.84
C ALA A 20 -18.53 5.43 18.84
N THR A 21 -17.62 6.08 18.14
CA THR A 21 -16.73 5.42 17.18
C THR A 21 -15.88 4.39 17.92
N THR A 22 -15.85 3.17 17.47
CA THR A 22 -15.01 2.10 18.02
C THR A 22 -13.79 1.87 17.17
N ILE A 23 -12.77 1.18 17.69
CA ILE A 23 -11.59 0.83 16.91
C ILE A 23 -11.96 -0.08 15.72
N SER A 24 -12.95 -0.95 15.88
CA SER A 24 -13.47 -1.79 14.80
C SER A 24 -14.13 -0.97 13.69
N ASP A 25 -14.81 0.13 14.00
CA ASP A 25 -15.37 1.05 12.99
C ASP A 25 -14.25 1.73 12.21
N LEU A 26 -13.15 2.12 12.88
CA LEU A 26 -11.97 2.69 12.23
C LEU A 26 -11.25 1.67 11.33
N PHE A 27 -11.13 0.40 11.77
CA PHE A 27 -10.56 -0.66 10.93
C PHE A 27 -11.44 -0.98 9.71
N ALA A 28 -12.76 -0.92 9.86
CA ALA A 28 -13.68 -1.06 8.74
C ALA A 28 -13.51 0.09 7.74
N ALA A 29 -13.52 1.33 8.22
CA ALA A 29 -13.32 2.52 7.40
C ALA A 29 -11.98 2.51 6.66
N LEU A 30 -10.90 2.02 7.29
CA LEU A 30 -9.58 1.86 6.66
C LEU A 30 -9.61 0.89 5.48
N LYS A 31 -10.43 -0.17 5.54
CA LYS A 31 -10.59 -1.13 4.43
C LYS A 31 -11.26 -0.50 3.21
N ASP A 32 -12.12 0.50 3.41
CA ASP A 32 -12.87 1.18 2.36
C ASP A 32 -12.13 2.39 1.75
N GLN A 33 -10.91 2.69 2.21
CA GLN A 33 -10.14 3.82 1.73
C GLN A 33 -9.50 3.57 0.35
N ALA A 34 -9.34 4.65 -0.42
CA ALA A 34 -8.75 4.62 -1.76
C ALA A 34 -7.34 3.97 -1.78
N VAL A 35 -6.55 4.12 -0.72
CA VAL A 35 -5.22 3.49 -0.60
C VAL A 35 -5.34 1.96 -0.51
N THR A 36 -6.38 1.44 0.14
CA THR A 36 -6.64 0.00 0.19
C THR A 36 -7.14 -0.51 -1.15
N GLU A 37 -7.97 0.27 -1.85
CA GLU A 37 -8.41 -0.05 -3.22
C GLU A 37 -7.22 -0.08 -4.19
N LEU A 38 -6.25 0.83 -4.07
CA LEU A 38 -5.02 0.79 -4.86
C LEU A 38 -4.24 -0.53 -4.67
N ASP A 39 -4.15 -1.06 -3.45
CA ASP A 39 -3.52 -2.36 -3.20
C ASP A 39 -4.32 -3.52 -3.85
N ILE A 40 -5.65 -3.43 -3.88
CA ILE A 40 -6.54 -4.38 -4.58
C ILE A 40 -6.28 -4.32 -6.08
N LEU A 41 -6.23 -3.12 -6.66
CA LEU A 41 -5.98 -2.92 -8.08
C LEU A 41 -4.58 -3.40 -8.50
N GLN A 42 -3.54 -3.16 -7.68
CA GLN A 42 -2.20 -3.70 -7.92
C GLN A 42 -2.17 -5.23 -7.89
N THR A 43 -2.97 -5.84 -7.01
CA THR A 43 -3.11 -7.30 -6.96
C THR A 43 -3.84 -7.79 -8.20
N ARG A 44 -4.89 -7.09 -8.63
CA ARG A 44 -5.65 -7.41 -9.85
C ARG A 44 -4.78 -7.29 -11.10
N ASP A 45 -3.94 -6.26 -11.19
CA ASP A 45 -2.97 -6.11 -12.29
C ASP A 45 -2.00 -7.30 -12.36
N ALA A 46 -1.48 -7.75 -11.22
CA ALA A 46 -0.64 -8.94 -11.16
C ALA A 46 -1.37 -10.22 -11.58
N GLU A 47 -2.69 -10.34 -11.28
CA GLU A 47 -3.53 -11.44 -11.75
C GLU A 47 -3.79 -11.36 -13.26
N LEU A 48 -4.00 -10.17 -13.80
CA LEU A 48 -4.14 -9.96 -15.25
C LEU A 48 -2.84 -10.30 -15.99
N ASN A 49 -1.68 -10.16 -15.37
CA ASN A 49 -0.41 -10.62 -15.94
C ASN A 49 -0.38 -12.15 -16.11
N ILE A 50 -0.98 -12.93 -15.19
CA ILE A 50 -1.13 -14.39 -15.36
C ILE A 50 -1.98 -14.66 -16.60
N GLN A 51 -3.12 -13.97 -16.72
CA GLN A 51 -3.98 -14.11 -17.87
C GLN A 51 -3.29 -13.69 -19.17
N SER A 52 -2.55 -12.57 -19.16
CA SER A 52 -1.79 -12.10 -20.32
C SER A 52 -0.76 -13.14 -20.82
N VAL A 53 -0.11 -13.88 -19.93
CA VAL A 53 0.79 -14.97 -20.33
C VAL A 53 -0.01 -16.13 -20.89
N HIS A 54 -1.13 -16.50 -20.27
CA HIS A 54 -2.03 -17.55 -20.74
C HIS A 54 -2.61 -17.21 -22.14
N ASP A 55 -2.97 -15.95 -22.37
CA ASP A 55 -3.53 -15.49 -23.63
C ASP A 55 -2.53 -15.62 -24.81
N ARG A 56 -1.22 -15.69 -24.53
CA ARG A 56 -0.21 -15.98 -25.57
C ARG A 56 -0.28 -17.38 -26.13
N TYR A 57 -1.03 -18.31 -25.55
CA TYR A 57 -1.29 -19.63 -26.14
C TYR A 57 -2.41 -19.62 -27.17
N TYR A 58 -3.22 -18.56 -27.22
CA TYR A 58 -4.30 -18.44 -28.17
C TYR A 58 -3.80 -17.96 -29.54
N PRO A 59 -4.52 -18.34 -30.62
CA PRO A 59 -4.18 -17.87 -31.94
C PRO A 59 -4.37 -16.35 -32.06
N VAL A 60 -3.46 -15.71 -32.79
CA VAL A 60 -3.59 -14.32 -33.19
C VAL A 60 -4.07 -14.26 -34.61
N LEU A 61 -5.25 -13.68 -34.85
CA LEU A 61 -5.82 -13.44 -36.17
C LEU A 61 -5.59 -11.97 -36.54
N THR A 62 -4.96 -11.73 -37.70
CA THR A 62 -4.67 -10.39 -38.22
C THR A 62 -5.32 -10.24 -39.58
N GLY A 63 -6.20 -9.23 -39.74
CA GLY A 63 -6.72 -8.80 -41.04
C GLY A 63 -5.72 -7.87 -41.72
N VAL A 64 -5.53 -8.03 -43.05
CA VAL A 64 -4.65 -7.21 -43.84
C VAL A 64 -5.45 -6.64 -45.02
N LEU A 65 -5.31 -5.34 -45.25
CA LEU A 65 -5.76 -4.64 -46.43
C LEU A 65 -4.60 -3.78 -46.93
N SER A 66 -4.11 -4.03 -48.13
CA SER A 66 -3.02 -3.26 -48.72
C SER A 66 -3.30 -2.92 -50.17
N TYR A 67 -2.75 -1.78 -50.60
CA TYR A 67 -2.60 -1.40 -51.99
C TYR A 67 -1.12 -1.17 -52.24
N GLU A 68 -0.55 -1.91 -53.19
CA GLU A 68 0.88 -1.97 -53.43
C GLU A 68 1.11 -1.57 -54.89
N GLU A 69 2.07 -0.69 -55.17
CA GLU A 69 2.51 -0.28 -56.49
C GLU A 69 3.97 -0.62 -56.63
N TYR A 70 4.31 -1.33 -57.72
CA TYR A 70 5.62 -1.81 -58.00
C TYR A 70 6.15 -1.21 -59.29
N ASN A 71 7.48 -1.07 -59.40
CA ASN A 71 8.17 -0.60 -60.60
C ASN A 71 8.33 -1.71 -61.66
N SER A 72 7.86 -2.90 -61.38
CA SER A 72 7.85 -4.05 -62.29
C SER A 72 6.74 -5.03 -61.92
N PRO A 73 6.21 -5.78 -62.93
CA PRO A 73 5.13 -6.74 -62.66
C PRO A 73 5.51 -7.77 -61.60
N THR A 74 4.68 -7.92 -60.59
CA THR A 74 4.87 -8.83 -59.46
C THR A 74 3.68 -9.80 -59.35
N ASN A 75 3.92 -10.96 -58.70
CA ASN A 75 2.94 -12.05 -58.63
C ASN A 75 1.77 -11.68 -57.73
N LEU A 76 0.57 -11.83 -58.25
CA LEU A 76 -0.67 -11.79 -57.44
C LEU A 76 -0.82 -13.03 -56.55
N ARG A 77 -0.31 -14.18 -57.01
CA ARG A 77 -0.23 -15.42 -56.27
C ARG A 77 0.98 -16.26 -56.77
N PRO A 78 1.42 -17.27 -55.99
CA PRO A 78 2.34 -18.24 -56.51
C PRO A 78 1.81 -18.90 -57.80
N VAL A 79 2.64 -18.94 -58.85
CA VAL A 79 2.31 -19.52 -60.15
C VAL A 79 3.49 -20.29 -60.69
N THR A 80 3.22 -21.43 -61.38
CA THR A 80 4.25 -22.22 -61.99
C THR A 80 4.62 -21.68 -63.40
N PRO A 81 5.85 -21.86 -63.87
CA PRO A 81 6.23 -21.49 -65.25
C PRO A 81 5.35 -22.12 -66.31
N THR A 82 4.93 -23.39 -66.12
CA THR A 82 4.05 -24.12 -67.03
C THR A 82 2.64 -23.47 -67.09
N GLU A 83 2.09 -23.10 -65.94
CA GLU A 83 0.78 -22.39 -65.92
C GLU A 83 0.90 -21.05 -66.63
N SER A 84 1.96 -20.29 -66.34
CA SER A 84 2.16 -18.96 -66.99
C SER A 84 2.30 -19.13 -68.51
N ALA A 85 3.04 -20.10 -69.01
CA ALA A 85 3.21 -20.40 -70.43
C ALA A 85 1.83 -20.80 -71.05
N GLN A 86 1.06 -21.66 -70.40
CA GLN A 86 -0.24 -22.10 -70.91
C GLN A 86 -1.27 -20.95 -70.94
N ARG A 87 -1.24 -20.06 -69.95
CA ARG A 87 -2.07 -18.85 -69.95
C ARG A 87 -1.73 -17.93 -71.10
N LEU A 88 -0.44 -17.71 -71.36
CA LEU A 88 0.07 -16.89 -72.43
C LEU A 88 -0.36 -17.43 -73.81
N VAL A 89 -0.17 -18.75 -74.06
CA VAL A 89 -0.59 -19.41 -75.31
C VAL A 89 -2.12 -19.29 -75.53
N ASN A 90 -2.90 -19.33 -74.45
CA ASN A 90 -4.36 -19.25 -74.52
C ASN A 90 -4.86 -17.80 -74.50
N GLY A 91 -3.99 -16.79 -74.58
CA GLY A 91 -4.38 -15.37 -74.55
C GLY A 91 -5.05 -14.91 -73.23
N LYS A 92 -4.82 -15.65 -72.11
CA LYS A 92 -5.41 -15.32 -70.80
C LYS A 92 -4.50 -14.35 -70.06
N PRO A 93 -5.09 -13.48 -69.19
CA PRO A 93 -4.30 -12.59 -68.37
C PRO A 93 -3.38 -13.39 -67.42
N LEU A 94 -2.14 -12.95 -67.35
CA LEU A 94 -1.16 -13.52 -66.42
C LEU A 94 -1.43 -12.97 -65.01
N PRO A 95 -1.17 -13.75 -63.94
CA PRO A 95 -1.33 -13.31 -62.58
C PRO A 95 -0.13 -12.46 -62.10
N PHE A 96 0.24 -11.47 -62.93
CA PHE A 96 1.27 -10.47 -62.68
C PHE A 96 0.71 -9.09 -62.84
N SER A 97 0.99 -8.17 -61.91
CA SER A 97 0.54 -6.81 -61.96
C SER A 97 1.58 -5.85 -61.40
N ASP A 98 1.57 -4.61 -61.87
CA ASP A 98 2.35 -3.52 -61.32
C ASP A 98 1.62 -2.93 -60.09
N THR A 99 0.31 -3.07 -60.04
CA THR A 99 -0.53 -2.61 -58.89
C THR A 99 -1.31 -3.76 -58.32
N ILE A 100 -1.20 -3.98 -57.02
CA ILE A 100 -1.86 -5.07 -56.33
C ILE A 100 -2.71 -4.51 -55.17
N GLY A 101 -4.01 -4.69 -55.26
CA GLY A 101 -4.90 -4.58 -54.12
C GLY A 101 -5.00 -5.96 -53.42
N ARG A 102 -4.83 -5.99 -52.15
CA ARG A 102 -4.85 -7.25 -51.36
C ARG A 102 -5.73 -7.09 -50.15
N PHE A 103 -6.62 -8.05 -49.90
CA PHE A 103 -7.31 -8.19 -48.64
C PHE A 103 -7.25 -9.67 -48.20
N GLY A 104 -7.24 -9.86 -46.89
CA GLY A 104 -7.18 -11.20 -46.33
C GLY A 104 -6.80 -11.21 -44.88
N GLY A 105 -6.27 -12.34 -44.44
CA GLY A 105 -5.88 -12.46 -43.05
C GLY A 105 -4.82 -13.58 -42.85
N SER A 106 -4.17 -13.45 -41.73
CA SER A 106 -3.24 -14.47 -41.21
C SER A 106 -3.55 -14.86 -39.82
N LEU A 107 -3.44 -16.16 -39.53
CA LEU A 107 -3.57 -16.75 -38.20
C LEU A 107 -2.21 -17.27 -37.77
N SER A 108 -1.77 -16.94 -36.58
CA SER A 108 -0.57 -17.49 -35.94
C SER A 108 -0.92 -18.14 -34.63
N LEU A 109 -0.58 -19.42 -34.46
CA LEU A 109 -0.87 -20.22 -33.27
C LEU A 109 0.42 -20.80 -32.69
N PRO A 110 0.89 -20.40 -31.50
CA PRO A 110 1.99 -21.07 -30.82
C PRO A 110 1.54 -22.43 -30.30
N ILE A 111 1.97 -23.51 -30.94
CA ILE A 111 1.61 -24.88 -30.59
C ILE A 111 2.45 -25.37 -29.42
N PHE A 112 3.75 -25.08 -29.46
CA PHE A 112 4.68 -25.37 -28.39
C PHE A 112 5.77 -24.30 -28.30
N VAL A 113 5.73 -23.56 -27.15
CA VAL A 113 6.75 -22.57 -26.80
C VAL A 113 7.06 -22.77 -25.32
N LYS A 114 8.17 -23.44 -25.02
CA LYS A 114 8.54 -23.84 -23.67
C LYS A 114 8.67 -22.66 -22.70
N GLU A 115 9.16 -21.52 -23.18
CA GLU A 115 9.27 -20.27 -22.39
C GLU A 115 7.95 -19.87 -21.73
N LEU A 116 6.82 -20.05 -22.40
CA LEU A 116 5.50 -19.62 -21.90
C LEU A 116 5.10 -20.33 -20.60
N PHE A 117 5.50 -21.60 -20.41
CA PHE A 117 5.22 -22.33 -19.16
C PHE A 117 5.95 -21.66 -17.98
N SER A 118 7.25 -21.39 -18.13
CA SER A 118 8.05 -20.76 -17.08
C SER A 118 7.62 -19.30 -16.83
N LEU A 119 7.17 -18.56 -17.85
CA LEU A 119 6.57 -17.23 -17.69
C LEU A 119 5.25 -17.29 -16.94
N GLY A 120 4.43 -18.32 -17.16
CA GLY A 120 3.20 -18.56 -16.42
C GLY A 120 3.45 -18.77 -14.92
N ASP A 121 4.44 -19.61 -14.58
CA ASP A 121 4.83 -19.84 -13.19
C ASP A 121 5.46 -18.60 -12.54
N GLN A 122 6.24 -17.83 -13.30
CA GLN A 122 6.77 -16.53 -12.87
C GLN A 122 5.62 -15.56 -12.53
N ALA A 123 4.64 -15.43 -13.42
CA ALA A 123 3.49 -14.54 -13.22
C ALA A 123 2.66 -14.94 -11.99
N LYS A 124 2.44 -16.26 -11.75
CA LYS A 124 1.78 -16.76 -10.54
C LYS A 124 2.53 -16.36 -9.27
N SER A 125 3.85 -16.55 -9.23
CA SER A 125 4.66 -16.20 -8.06
C SER A 125 4.65 -14.70 -7.80
N LEU A 126 4.64 -13.84 -8.85
CA LEU A 126 4.49 -12.39 -8.73
C LEU A 126 3.10 -12.01 -8.19
N ALA A 127 2.03 -12.66 -8.64
CA ALA A 127 0.69 -12.43 -8.12
C ALA A 127 0.58 -12.82 -6.63
N ASP A 128 1.19 -13.95 -6.23
CA ASP A 128 1.25 -14.36 -4.83
C ASP A 128 2.05 -13.37 -3.97
N SER A 129 3.15 -12.81 -4.50
CA SER A 129 3.89 -11.72 -3.86
C SER A 129 3.01 -10.48 -3.67
N SER A 130 2.25 -10.09 -4.70
CA SER A 130 1.34 -8.94 -4.64
C SER A 130 0.22 -9.14 -3.61
N ARG A 131 -0.37 -10.34 -3.53
CA ARG A 131 -1.36 -10.70 -2.50
C ARG A 131 -0.79 -10.60 -1.09
N ALA A 132 0.42 -11.13 -0.88
CA ALA A 132 1.10 -11.03 0.41
C ALA A 132 1.44 -9.57 0.78
N LYS A 133 1.87 -8.76 -0.21
CA LYS A 133 2.15 -7.34 -0.02
C LYS A 133 0.88 -6.54 0.33
N LYS A 134 -0.24 -6.79 -0.37
CA LYS A 134 -1.54 -6.19 -0.04
C LYS A 134 -1.92 -6.44 1.42
N ARG A 135 -1.78 -7.68 1.89
CA ARG A 135 -2.05 -8.01 3.29
C ARG A 135 -1.08 -7.29 4.25
N LEU A 136 0.21 -7.23 3.92
CA LEU A 136 1.21 -6.54 4.73
C LEU A 136 0.88 -5.03 4.85
N ASN A 137 0.58 -4.37 3.74
CA ASN A 137 0.21 -2.95 3.71
C ASN A 137 -1.03 -2.67 4.59
N LEU A 138 -2.02 -3.55 4.58
CA LEU A 138 -3.20 -3.43 5.45
C LEU A 138 -2.82 -3.52 6.93
N LEU A 139 -2.00 -4.51 7.30
CA LEU A 139 -1.53 -4.69 8.69
C LEU A 139 -0.70 -3.48 9.15
N GLU A 140 0.16 -2.93 8.30
CA GLU A 140 0.95 -1.73 8.61
C GLU A 140 0.06 -0.51 8.85
N ARG A 141 -0.98 -0.32 8.04
CA ARG A 141 -1.95 0.75 8.24
C ARG A 141 -2.75 0.58 9.53
N GLN A 142 -3.17 -0.65 9.86
CA GLN A 142 -3.81 -0.95 11.13
C GLN A 142 -2.89 -0.60 12.31
N ALA A 143 -1.60 -0.96 12.23
CA ALA A 143 -0.64 -0.65 13.28
C ALA A 143 -0.42 0.87 13.43
N THR A 144 -0.33 1.60 12.33
CA THR A 144 -0.22 3.06 12.34
C THR A 144 -1.45 3.71 12.98
N LEU A 145 -2.64 3.20 12.69
CA LEU A 145 -3.90 3.68 13.28
C LEU A 145 -3.93 3.46 14.80
N VAL A 146 -3.60 2.25 15.27
CA VAL A 146 -3.53 1.92 16.70
C VAL A 146 -2.51 2.80 17.43
N ALA A 147 -1.34 3.00 16.84
CA ALA A 147 -0.32 3.87 17.40
C ALA A 147 -0.79 5.34 17.48
N ALA A 148 -1.40 5.85 16.41
CA ALA A 148 -1.92 7.22 16.36
C ALA A 148 -3.01 7.46 17.40
N ASP A 149 -3.95 6.54 17.57
CA ASP A 149 -5.02 6.63 18.57
C ASP A 149 -4.46 6.59 20.00
N ALA A 150 -3.54 5.67 20.28
CA ALA A 150 -2.90 5.58 21.58
C ALA A 150 -2.08 6.86 21.93
N HIS A 151 -1.39 7.45 20.98
CA HIS A 151 -0.72 8.72 21.15
C HIS A 151 -1.69 9.90 21.28
N LEU A 152 -2.85 9.85 20.63
CA LEU A 152 -3.91 10.86 20.79
C LEU A 152 -4.43 10.87 22.24
N LEU A 153 -4.60 9.70 22.87
CA LEU A 153 -4.97 9.56 24.28
C LEU A 153 -3.90 10.21 25.19
N HIS A 154 -2.62 10.00 24.90
CA HIS A 154 -1.53 10.67 25.63
C HIS A 154 -1.59 12.19 25.46
N MET A 155 -1.78 12.71 24.23
CA MET A 155 -1.86 14.16 23.98
C MET A 155 -3.05 14.79 24.73
N ASN A 156 -4.19 14.13 24.77
CA ASN A 156 -5.34 14.60 25.55
C ASN A 156 -5.04 14.68 27.06
N SER A 157 -4.33 13.69 27.60
CA SER A 157 -3.93 13.71 29.00
C SER A 157 -2.90 14.81 29.28
N LEU A 158 -1.92 14.97 28.40
CA LEU A 158 -0.90 16.02 28.52
C LEU A 158 -1.51 17.43 28.40
N THR A 159 -2.47 17.64 27.51
CA THR A 159 -3.20 18.90 27.37
C THR A 159 -3.88 19.28 28.69
N LYS A 160 -4.60 18.34 29.31
CA LYS A 160 -5.24 18.54 30.61
C LYS A 160 -4.24 18.87 31.73
N ALA A 161 -3.07 18.21 31.73
CA ALA A 161 -1.99 18.48 32.67
C ALA A 161 -1.45 19.91 32.51
N LEU A 162 -1.21 20.34 31.28
CA LEU A 162 -0.71 21.69 30.98
C LEU A 162 -1.73 22.78 31.31
N GLU A 163 -3.02 22.55 31.05
CA GLU A 163 -4.10 23.46 31.44
C GLU A 163 -4.15 23.64 32.96
N SER A 164 -4.06 22.54 33.71
CA SER A 164 -4.03 22.60 35.17
C SER A 164 -2.79 23.33 35.69
N ARG A 165 -1.63 23.03 35.10
CA ARG A 165 -0.35 23.72 35.41
C ARG A 165 -0.46 25.21 35.16
N ARG A 166 -1.00 25.60 34.00
CA ARG A 166 -1.27 27.02 33.68
C ARG A 166 -2.15 27.70 34.67
N ALA A 167 -3.27 27.07 35.05
CA ALA A 167 -4.21 27.61 36.06
C ALA A 167 -3.52 27.78 37.42
N SER A 168 -2.67 26.82 37.82
CA SER A 168 -1.86 26.89 39.02
C SER A 168 -0.92 28.09 39.05
N LEU A 169 -0.11 28.21 37.96
CA LEU A 169 0.85 29.31 37.83
C LEU A 169 0.18 30.68 37.80
N LYS A 170 -1.00 30.79 37.16
CA LYS A 170 -1.78 32.06 37.12
C LYS A 170 -2.24 32.49 38.48
N LYS A 171 -2.70 31.57 39.34
CA LYS A 171 -3.07 31.89 40.73
C LYS A 171 -1.85 32.34 41.54
N THR A 172 -0.71 31.66 41.38
CA THR A 172 0.54 32.08 42.02
C THR A 172 0.99 33.46 41.54
N TRP A 173 0.81 33.76 40.27
CA TRP A 173 1.11 35.10 39.69
C TRP A 173 0.18 36.18 40.33
N ASP A 174 -1.10 35.93 40.52
CA ASP A 174 -2.03 36.86 41.17
C ASP A 174 -1.54 37.17 42.58
N ASP A 175 -1.13 36.18 43.36
CA ASP A 175 -0.62 36.37 44.74
C ASP A 175 0.70 37.14 44.76
N ILE A 176 1.66 36.80 43.89
CA ILE A 176 2.95 37.49 43.76
C ILE A 176 2.71 38.95 43.31
N SER A 177 1.84 39.19 42.35
CA SER A 177 1.51 40.53 41.84
C SER A 177 0.96 41.42 42.95
N LEU A 178 0.16 40.91 43.88
CA LEU A 178 -0.34 41.61 45.01
C LEU A 178 0.78 41.95 46.01
N GLN A 179 1.72 41.03 46.25
CA GLN A 179 2.84 41.20 47.15
C GLN A 179 3.85 42.22 46.61
N VAL A 180 4.12 42.22 45.29
CA VAL A 180 4.97 43.23 44.60
C VAL A 180 4.29 44.61 44.72
N LYS A 181 3.02 44.76 44.43
CA LYS A 181 2.26 46.01 44.59
C LYS A 181 2.33 46.56 45.99
N SER A 182 2.37 45.68 46.99
CA SER A 182 2.50 46.09 48.42
C SER A 182 3.94 46.31 48.89
N GLY A 183 4.93 46.20 47.97
CA GLY A 183 6.34 46.38 48.30
C GLY A 183 6.98 45.25 49.11
N ARG A 184 6.35 44.10 49.20
CA ARG A 184 6.81 42.94 49.97
C ARG A 184 7.70 42.01 49.18
N LEU A 185 7.61 42.03 47.85
CA LEU A 185 8.43 41.22 46.90
C LEU A 185 9.02 42.13 45.82
N PRO A 186 10.21 41.83 45.29
CA PRO A 186 10.79 42.52 44.17
C PRO A 186 10.05 42.18 42.84
N GLU A 187 10.11 43.08 41.86
CA GLU A 187 9.42 42.93 40.58
C GLU A 187 10.01 41.76 39.74
N THR A 188 11.24 41.35 40.02
CA THR A 188 11.89 40.17 39.39
C THR A 188 11.09 38.89 39.63
N GLU A 189 10.44 38.67 40.75
CA GLU A 189 9.63 37.48 41.03
C GLU A 189 8.41 37.42 40.12
N LYS A 190 7.79 38.56 39.82
CA LYS A 190 6.67 38.63 38.90
C LYS A 190 7.13 38.31 37.46
N ILE A 191 8.27 38.84 37.01
CA ILE A 191 8.84 38.59 35.69
C ILE A 191 9.17 37.09 35.54
N GLN A 192 9.74 36.44 36.57
CA GLN A 192 10.01 35.00 36.56
C GLN A 192 8.72 34.17 36.41
N MET A 193 7.66 34.61 37.05
CA MET A 193 6.37 33.93 36.94
C MET A 193 5.72 34.12 35.57
N ASP A 194 5.81 35.32 34.99
CA ASP A 194 5.38 35.60 33.63
C ASP A 194 6.14 34.66 32.61
N GLU A 195 7.44 34.49 32.78
CA GLU A 195 8.23 33.56 31.95
C GLU A 195 7.83 32.12 32.15
N ALA A 196 7.56 31.68 33.39
CA ALA A 196 7.10 30.34 33.66
C ALA A 196 5.73 30.05 33.00
N ILE A 197 4.80 31.01 32.98
CA ILE A 197 3.51 30.92 32.30
C ILE A 197 3.74 30.82 30.78
N ASN A 198 4.60 31.66 30.20
CA ASN A 198 4.92 31.66 28.79
C ASN A 198 5.49 30.30 28.33
N GLN A 199 6.36 29.67 29.12
CA GLN A 199 6.93 28.35 28.82
C GLN A 199 5.85 27.26 28.82
N VAL A 200 4.90 27.30 29.74
CA VAL A 200 3.76 26.37 29.74
C VAL A 200 2.86 26.62 28.55
N ASP A 201 2.59 27.88 28.17
CA ASP A 201 1.76 28.22 27.03
C ASP A 201 2.41 27.78 25.70
N ILE A 202 3.72 27.92 25.54
CA ILE A 202 4.45 27.42 24.40
C ILE A 202 4.31 25.89 24.30
N THR A 203 4.53 25.19 25.41
CA THR A 203 4.41 23.71 25.45
C THR A 203 2.98 23.25 25.17
N PHE A 204 1.99 23.97 25.66
CA PHE A 204 0.56 23.71 25.42
C PHE A 204 0.23 23.83 23.92
N LEU A 205 0.66 24.91 23.27
CA LEU A 205 0.43 25.11 21.84
C LEU A 205 1.14 24.04 20.99
N GLN A 206 2.37 23.65 21.34
CA GLN A 206 3.07 22.53 20.68
C GLN A 206 2.33 21.21 20.85
N THR A 207 1.76 20.96 22.05
CA THR A 207 0.94 19.76 22.31
C THR A 207 -0.33 19.75 21.48
N LEU A 208 -1.01 20.90 21.34
CA LEU A 208 -2.19 21.02 20.48
C LEU A 208 -1.84 20.79 19.00
N GLN A 209 -0.69 21.25 18.54
CA GLN A 209 -0.22 20.96 17.17
C GLN A 209 0.00 19.47 16.97
N GLN A 210 0.70 18.79 17.89
CA GLN A 210 0.90 17.35 17.83
C GLN A 210 -0.41 16.57 17.87
N LYS A 211 -1.38 17.02 18.70
CA LYS A 211 -2.73 16.45 18.73
C LYS A 211 -3.42 16.58 17.37
N SER A 212 -3.36 17.76 16.76
CA SER A 212 -3.92 17.98 15.41
C SER A 212 -3.27 17.11 14.36
N ASP A 213 -1.95 16.94 14.39
CA ASP A 213 -1.21 16.08 13.46
C ASP A 213 -1.65 14.60 13.57
N LEU A 214 -1.88 14.12 14.81
CA LEU A 214 -2.40 12.76 15.03
C LEU A 214 -3.84 12.61 14.52
N GLN A 215 -4.70 13.59 14.76
CA GLN A 215 -6.08 13.62 14.26
C GLN A 215 -6.11 13.59 12.72
N ASN A 216 -5.29 14.43 12.08
CA ASN A 216 -5.14 14.46 10.63
C ASN A 216 -4.61 13.13 10.07
N ASN A 217 -3.69 12.46 10.79
CA ASN A 217 -3.19 11.16 10.39
C ASN A 217 -4.29 10.09 10.44
N ILE A 218 -5.09 10.06 11.52
CA ILE A 218 -6.24 9.14 11.63
C ILE A 218 -7.27 9.43 10.54
N GLU A 219 -7.60 10.70 10.30
CA GLU A 219 -8.54 11.11 9.25
C GLU A 219 -8.04 10.73 7.86
N SER A 220 -6.75 10.91 7.57
CA SER A 220 -6.16 10.52 6.29
C SER A 220 -6.19 9.01 6.04
N LEU A 221 -6.10 8.21 7.12
CA LEU A 221 -6.13 6.75 7.04
C LEU A 221 -7.55 6.18 6.95
N THR A 222 -8.52 6.84 7.57
CA THR A 222 -9.88 6.30 7.75
C THR A 222 -10.98 7.12 7.09
N GLY A 223 -10.71 8.39 6.76
CA GLY A 223 -11.73 9.36 6.34
C GLY A 223 -12.62 9.83 7.50
N ILE A 224 -12.32 9.45 8.75
CA ILE A 224 -13.10 9.80 9.95
C ILE A 224 -12.26 10.74 10.79
N PHE A 225 -12.77 11.95 11.02
CA PHE A 225 -12.18 12.86 12.00
C PHE A 225 -12.50 12.38 13.42
N LEU A 226 -11.46 12.14 14.21
CA LEU A 226 -11.58 11.65 15.57
C LEU A 226 -11.28 12.79 16.57
N GLU A 227 -12.30 13.28 17.25
CA GLU A 227 -12.13 14.34 18.25
C GLU A 227 -11.50 13.81 19.53
N GLU A 228 -11.95 12.66 20.01
CA GLU A 228 -11.49 11.96 21.20
C GLU A 228 -10.96 10.56 20.86
N PRO A 229 -9.90 10.06 21.52
CA PRO A 229 -9.34 8.74 21.27
C PRO A 229 -10.33 7.62 21.63
N VAL A 230 -10.20 6.51 20.95
CA VAL A 230 -10.97 5.30 21.19
C VAL A 230 -10.33 4.47 22.30
N THR A 231 -11.12 3.74 23.06
CA THR A 231 -10.61 2.84 24.09
C THR A 231 -10.06 1.57 23.44
N LEU A 232 -8.76 1.32 23.57
CA LEU A 232 -8.11 0.10 23.10
C LEU A 232 -8.11 -0.97 24.19
N ARG A 233 -8.54 -2.19 23.85
CA ARG A 233 -8.51 -3.35 24.74
C ARG A 233 -7.99 -4.57 24.00
N LEU A 234 -7.11 -5.34 24.66
CA LEU A 234 -6.67 -6.63 24.13
C LEU A 234 -7.79 -7.65 24.25
N ASN A 235 -8.07 -8.34 23.14
CA ASN A 235 -9.01 -9.45 23.05
C ASN A 235 -8.28 -10.81 23.02
N SER A 236 -7.10 -10.87 22.40
CA SER A 236 -6.31 -12.09 22.28
C SER A 236 -4.81 -11.81 22.32
N THR A 237 -4.02 -12.87 22.48
CA THR A 237 -2.55 -12.79 22.52
C THR A 237 -1.95 -12.88 21.12
N LEU A 238 -0.75 -12.30 20.95
CA LEU A 238 0.05 -12.44 19.72
C LEU A 238 0.43 -13.90 19.47
N THR A 239 0.28 -14.35 18.24
CA THR A 239 0.82 -15.62 17.76
C THR A 239 2.18 -15.34 17.14
N GLU A 240 3.24 -15.97 17.65
CA GLU A 240 4.58 -15.87 17.09
C GLU A 240 4.73 -16.90 15.96
N ASP A 241 4.63 -16.42 14.73
CA ASP A 241 4.84 -17.17 13.51
C ASP A 241 6.08 -16.69 12.76
N ASP A 242 6.30 -17.21 11.56
CA ASP A 242 7.33 -16.70 10.64
C ASP A 242 7.14 -15.21 10.35
N LEU A 243 8.25 -14.49 10.16
CA LEU A 243 8.23 -13.07 9.87
C LEU A 243 7.49 -12.76 8.56
N PHE A 244 6.26 -12.30 8.69
CA PHE A 244 5.33 -12.10 7.57
C PHE A 244 5.86 -11.17 6.47
N PRO A 245 6.61 -10.07 6.74
CA PRO A 245 7.18 -9.22 5.70
C PRO A 245 8.19 -9.92 4.78
N LEU A 246 8.69 -11.11 5.15
CA LEU A 246 9.54 -11.93 4.29
C LEU A 246 8.76 -12.68 3.21
N LYS A 247 7.46 -12.91 3.41
CA LYS A 247 6.62 -13.70 2.49
C LYS A 247 6.52 -13.10 1.08
N PRO A 248 6.28 -11.79 0.88
CA PRO A 248 6.33 -11.19 -0.45
C PRO A 248 7.71 -11.33 -1.12
N LEU A 249 8.80 -11.17 -0.36
CA LEU A 249 10.16 -11.28 -0.85
C LEU A 249 10.51 -12.71 -1.27
N GLN A 250 10.05 -13.70 -0.50
CA GLN A 250 10.23 -15.11 -0.85
C GLN A 250 9.55 -15.44 -2.18
N LYS A 251 8.31 -14.96 -2.38
CA LYS A 251 7.58 -15.11 -3.65
C LYS A 251 8.26 -14.39 -4.81
N ASN A 252 8.91 -13.26 -4.56
CA ASN A 252 9.73 -12.60 -5.57
C ASN A 252 10.97 -13.43 -5.96
N ILE A 253 11.62 -14.12 -5.00
CA ILE A 253 12.73 -15.03 -5.32
C ILE A 253 12.25 -16.17 -6.20
N GLU A 254 11.13 -16.82 -5.86
CA GLU A 254 10.51 -17.88 -6.68
C GLU A 254 10.23 -17.36 -8.10
N ALA A 255 9.66 -16.17 -8.24
CA ALA A 255 9.43 -15.54 -9.53
C ALA A 255 10.73 -15.30 -10.32
N ARG A 256 11.82 -14.89 -9.65
CA ARG A 256 13.14 -14.74 -10.30
C ARG A 256 13.74 -16.09 -10.72
N GLU A 257 13.52 -17.15 -9.97
CA GLU A 257 13.94 -18.50 -10.35
C GLU A 257 13.23 -18.97 -11.62
N PHE A 258 11.91 -18.78 -11.71
CA PHE A 258 11.17 -19.02 -12.95
C PHE A 258 11.59 -18.09 -14.10
N GLY A 259 11.96 -16.83 -13.79
CA GLY A 259 12.53 -15.91 -14.78
C GLY A 259 13.85 -16.39 -15.38
N VAL A 260 14.74 -16.99 -14.57
CA VAL A 260 15.96 -17.65 -15.05
C VAL A 260 15.61 -18.86 -15.92
N GLN A 261 14.61 -19.65 -15.51
CA GLN A 261 14.16 -20.81 -16.28
C GLN A 261 13.56 -20.38 -17.63
N ALA A 262 12.72 -19.33 -17.65
CA ALA A 262 12.16 -18.76 -18.87
C ALA A 262 13.26 -18.28 -19.84
N ALA A 263 14.30 -17.62 -19.32
CA ALA A 263 15.45 -17.22 -20.14
C ALA A 263 16.21 -18.41 -20.75
N LYS A 264 16.32 -19.54 -20.03
CA LYS A 264 16.89 -20.78 -20.56
C LYS A 264 15.96 -21.44 -21.57
N ASP A 265 14.67 -21.40 -21.33
CA ASP A 265 13.66 -22.05 -22.18
C ASP A 265 13.55 -21.39 -23.57
N LYS A 266 14.02 -20.15 -23.74
CA LYS A 266 14.20 -19.51 -25.04
C LYS A 266 15.18 -20.26 -25.98
N LEU A 267 16.04 -21.09 -25.43
CA LEU A 267 16.97 -21.92 -26.20
C LEU A 267 16.35 -23.26 -26.63
N TYR A 268 15.13 -23.57 -26.20
CA TYR A 268 14.42 -24.78 -26.65
C TYR A 268 13.73 -24.54 -27.99
N PRO A 269 13.53 -25.60 -28.78
CA PRO A 269 12.75 -25.52 -29.99
C PRO A 269 11.34 -25.03 -29.75
N SER A 270 10.79 -24.23 -30.67
CA SER A 270 9.39 -23.80 -30.67
C SER A 270 8.67 -24.28 -31.93
N ILE A 271 7.38 -24.56 -31.81
CA ILE A 271 6.52 -24.99 -32.90
C ILE A 271 5.40 -23.97 -33.04
N ILE A 272 5.30 -23.37 -34.21
CA ILE A 272 4.27 -22.36 -34.55
C ILE A 272 3.49 -22.83 -35.77
N GLY A 273 2.20 -22.89 -35.66
CA GLY A 273 1.28 -23.07 -36.77
C GLY A 273 0.88 -21.71 -37.35
N THR A 274 0.92 -21.58 -38.67
CA THR A 274 0.43 -20.41 -39.38
C THR A 274 -0.56 -20.80 -40.46
N ALA A 275 -1.60 -20.00 -40.60
CA ALA A 275 -2.57 -20.09 -41.70
C ALA A 275 -2.69 -18.71 -42.32
N GLN A 276 -2.80 -18.63 -43.62
CA GLN A 276 -3.04 -17.38 -44.30
C GLN A 276 -4.02 -17.60 -45.47
N TRP A 277 -4.82 -16.60 -45.74
CA TRP A 277 -5.68 -16.50 -46.89
C TRP A 277 -5.71 -15.06 -47.37
N PHE A 278 -5.52 -14.90 -48.70
CA PHE A 278 -5.51 -13.60 -49.34
C PHE A 278 -6.29 -13.65 -50.65
N HIS A 279 -7.01 -12.61 -50.91
CA HIS A 279 -7.64 -12.28 -52.15
C HIS A 279 -6.91 -11.07 -52.73
N ASN A 280 -6.28 -11.27 -53.95
CA ASN A 280 -5.44 -10.30 -54.59
C ASN A 280 -6.06 -9.92 -55.92
N TYR A 281 -6.12 -8.65 -56.21
CA TYR A 281 -6.62 -8.12 -57.48
C TYR A 281 -5.66 -7.09 -58.05
N GLY A 282 -5.63 -7.01 -59.37
CA GLY A 282 -4.80 -6.08 -60.12
C GLY A 282 -5.01 -6.18 -61.63
N GLU A 283 -4.34 -5.38 -62.40
CA GLU A 283 -4.39 -5.44 -63.87
C GLU A 283 -3.35 -6.42 -64.38
N GLY A 284 -3.75 -7.39 -65.21
CA GLY A 284 -2.85 -8.36 -65.82
C GLY A 284 -1.87 -7.67 -66.78
N TYR A 285 -0.60 -7.76 -66.48
CA TYR A 285 0.49 -7.10 -67.19
C TYR A 285 0.47 -7.30 -68.70
N ASN A 286 0.05 -8.47 -69.21
CA ASN A 286 0.07 -8.82 -70.64
C ASN A 286 -1.20 -8.43 -71.39
N THR A 287 -2.33 -8.24 -70.73
CA THR A 287 -3.64 -7.97 -71.38
C THR A 287 -4.29 -6.69 -70.91
N GLY A 288 -3.88 -6.12 -69.76
CA GLY A 288 -4.58 -4.99 -69.11
C GLY A 288 -5.97 -5.34 -68.54
N GLU A 289 -6.35 -6.62 -68.52
CA GLU A 289 -7.61 -7.08 -67.95
C GLU A 289 -7.47 -7.21 -66.41
N ASN A 290 -8.55 -6.98 -65.70
CA ASN A 290 -8.60 -7.20 -64.27
C ASN A 290 -8.36 -8.68 -63.93
N VAL A 291 -7.42 -8.95 -63.06
CA VAL A 291 -7.09 -10.27 -62.57
C VAL A 291 -7.43 -10.33 -61.09
N ASP A 292 -8.18 -11.35 -60.75
CA ASP A 292 -8.62 -11.65 -59.41
C ASP A 292 -8.15 -13.05 -59.02
N ASN A 293 -7.39 -13.18 -57.93
CA ASN A 293 -6.80 -14.43 -57.51
C ASN A 293 -6.83 -14.59 -56.01
N GLU A 294 -7.28 -15.77 -55.60
CA GLU A 294 -7.19 -16.18 -54.19
C GLU A 294 -6.01 -17.13 -54.01
N TYR A 295 -5.36 -17.00 -52.87
CA TYR A 295 -4.48 -18.03 -52.41
C TYR A 295 -4.47 -18.14 -50.91
N GLY A 296 -4.31 -19.35 -50.40
CA GLY A 296 -4.15 -19.66 -48.99
C GLY A 296 -3.04 -20.66 -48.76
N GLY A 297 -2.56 -20.70 -47.54
CA GLY A 297 -1.52 -21.63 -47.14
C GLY A 297 -1.59 -21.97 -45.67
N LEU A 298 -1.20 -23.18 -45.33
CA LEU A 298 -1.01 -23.66 -43.98
C LEU A 298 0.49 -24.04 -43.85
N ALA A 299 1.10 -23.61 -42.77
CA ALA A 299 2.47 -24.02 -42.44
C ALA A 299 2.65 -24.38 -40.98
N LEU A 300 3.45 -25.39 -40.72
CA LEU A 300 3.93 -25.76 -39.41
C LEU A 300 5.44 -25.50 -39.36
N THR A 301 5.85 -24.57 -38.55
CA THR A 301 7.26 -24.16 -38.47
C THR A 301 7.86 -24.65 -37.16
N LEU A 302 8.89 -25.49 -37.25
CA LEU A 302 9.76 -25.83 -36.12
C LEU A 302 10.98 -24.92 -36.18
N GLN A 303 11.12 -24.06 -35.17
CA GLN A 303 12.24 -23.15 -35.02
C GLN A 303 13.21 -23.67 -33.95
N ILE A 304 14.44 -23.94 -34.29
CA ILE A 304 15.49 -24.45 -33.41
C ILE A 304 16.61 -23.39 -33.32
N PRO A 305 16.83 -22.72 -32.18
CA PRO A 305 17.93 -21.78 -32.03
C PRO A 305 19.25 -22.53 -31.89
N LEU A 306 20.05 -22.60 -32.97
CA LEU A 306 21.34 -23.30 -33.01
C LEU A 306 22.46 -22.50 -32.32
N PHE A 307 22.45 -21.19 -32.47
CA PHE A 307 23.40 -20.27 -31.84
C PHE A 307 22.71 -18.91 -31.55
N ASN A 308 22.71 -18.50 -30.30
CA ASN A 308 22.13 -17.23 -29.91
C ASN A 308 22.90 -16.63 -28.70
N LYS A 309 24.02 -15.95 -28.99
CA LYS A 309 24.86 -15.35 -27.95
C LYS A 309 24.12 -14.34 -27.06
N PRO A 310 23.23 -13.45 -27.54
CA PRO A 310 22.40 -12.59 -26.71
C PRO A 310 21.56 -13.34 -25.67
N ALA A 311 21.06 -14.53 -25.98
CA ALA A 311 20.29 -15.33 -25.02
C ALA A 311 21.14 -15.78 -23.82
N TYR A 312 22.40 -16.15 -24.02
CA TYR A 312 23.31 -16.47 -22.91
C TYR A 312 23.54 -15.28 -21.98
N THR A 313 23.74 -14.09 -22.53
CA THR A 313 23.86 -12.86 -21.73
C THR A 313 22.57 -12.56 -20.96
N THR A 314 21.40 -12.87 -21.55
CA THR A 314 20.11 -12.72 -20.88
C THR A 314 19.97 -13.68 -19.68
N ILE A 315 20.44 -14.93 -19.83
CA ILE A 315 20.48 -15.92 -18.75
C ILE A 315 21.40 -15.44 -17.63
N GLU A 316 22.58 -14.94 -17.96
CA GLU A 316 23.51 -14.39 -16.95
C GLU A 316 22.90 -13.21 -16.19
N ARG A 317 22.24 -12.27 -16.90
CA ARG A 317 21.51 -11.17 -16.26
C ARG A 317 20.42 -11.68 -15.31
N ALA A 318 19.63 -12.65 -15.75
CA ALA A 318 18.58 -13.24 -14.91
C ALA A 318 19.19 -13.89 -13.65
N ASN A 319 20.32 -14.58 -13.75
CA ASN A 319 21.04 -15.14 -12.60
C ASN A 319 21.56 -14.05 -11.64
N VAL A 320 22.07 -12.95 -12.16
CA VAL A 320 22.52 -11.81 -11.36
C VAL A 320 21.34 -11.19 -10.59
N GLU A 321 20.19 -10.99 -11.25
CA GLU A 321 18.98 -10.48 -10.62
C GLU A 321 18.46 -11.43 -9.53
N LEU A 322 18.45 -12.74 -9.80
CA LEU A 322 18.10 -13.75 -8.79
C LEU A 322 19.04 -13.69 -7.57
N ARG A 323 20.35 -13.61 -7.79
CA ARG A 323 21.34 -13.49 -6.71
C ARG A 323 21.14 -12.20 -5.91
N ARG A 324 20.86 -11.09 -6.60
CA ARG A 324 20.56 -9.80 -5.96
C ARG A 324 19.34 -9.91 -5.02
N GLU A 325 18.26 -10.54 -5.50
CA GLU A 325 17.05 -10.71 -4.71
C GLU A 325 17.28 -11.62 -3.49
N LYS A 326 18.04 -12.71 -3.65
CA LYS A 326 18.45 -13.58 -2.53
C LYS A 326 19.29 -12.83 -1.49
N MET A 327 20.17 -11.92 -1.90
CA MET A 327 20.95 -11.09 -0.96
C MET A 327 20.09 -10.06 -0.25
N ARG A 328 19.14 -9.44 -0.95
CA ARG A 328 18.15 -8.54 -0.32
C ARG A 328 17.33 -9.26 0.73
N PHE A 329 16.81 -10.44 0.39
CA PHE A 329 16.07 -11.27 1.33
C PHE A 329 16.90 -11.60 2.57
N ALA A 330 18.14 -12.08 2.40
CA ALA A 330 19.03 -12.43 3.51
C ALA A 330 19.28 -11.23 4.43
N ARG A 331 19.54 -10.03 3.85
CA ARG A 331 19.72 -8.80 4.63
C ARG A 331 18.45 -8.44 5.39
N THR A 332 17.32 -8.38 4.69
CA THR A 332 16.03 -8.02 5.30
C THR A 332 15.65 -9.00 6.41
N LYS A 333 15.93 -10.29 6.23
CA LYS A 333 15.70 -11.31 7.27
C LYS A 333 16.48 -10.99 8.54
N ILE A 334 17.78 -10.69 8.43
CA ILE A 334 18.62 -10.33 9.59
C ILE A 334 18.07 -9.08 10.28
N ASP A 335 17.72 -8.05 9.52
CA ASP A 335 17.20 -6.80 10.05
C ASP A 335 15.86 -7.01 10.78
N LEU A 336 14.95 -7.80 10.20
CA LEU A 336 13.65 -8.09 10.80
C LEU A 336 13.75 -8.99 12.04
N GLU A 337 14.63 -10.00 12.03
CA GLU A 337 14.90 -10.84 13.21
C GLU A 337 15.48 -10.00 14.37
N ALA A 338 16.40 -9.09 14.08
CA ALA A 338 16.94 -8.17 15.07
C ALA A 338 15.85 -7.23 15.61
N LYS A 339 15.01 -6.68 14.72
CA LYS A 339 13.88 -5.83 15.08
C LYS A 339 12.87 -6.58 15.94
N ALA A 340 12.48 -7.80 15.58
CA ALA A 340 11.55 -8.61 16.35
C ALA A 340 12.07 -8.86 17.79
N ARG A 341 13.33 -9.31 17.93
CA ARG A 341 13.94 -9.50 19.27
C ARG A 341 13.98 -8.21 20.09
N ASN A 342 14.28 -7.07 19.46
CA ASN A 342 14.28 -5.78 20.15
C ASN A 342 12.88 -5.38 20.60
N LEU A 343 11.87 -5.51 19.72
CA LEU A 343 10.48 -5.15 20.03
C LEU A 343 9.89 -6.04 21.13
N THR A 344 10.17 -7.35 21.11
CA THR A 344 9.72 -8.27 22.17
C THR A 344 10.29 -7.87 23.53
N ARG A 345 11.59 -7.54 23.58
CA ARG A 345 12.22 -7.05 24.82
C ARG A 345 11.64 -5.69 25.25
N THR A 346 11.44 -4.79 24.31
CA THR A 346 10.88 -3.45 24.58
C THR A 346 9.45 -3.57 25.10
N LEU A 347 8.64 -4.47 24.54
CA LEU A 347 7.27 -4.71 24.98
C LEU A 347 7.20 -5.17 26.45
N ASP A 348 8.08 -6.10 26.87
CA ASP A 348 8.20 -6.55 28.26
C ASP A 348 8.61 -5.39 29.19
N LEU A 349 9.62 -4.61 28.80
CA LEU A 349 10.08 -3.45 29.57
C LEU A 349 8.99 -2.37 29.70
N LEU A 350 8.27 -2.08 28.62
CA LEU A 350 7.16 -1.13 28.62
C LEU A 350 5.98 -1.63 29.46
N GLY A 351 5.71 -2.95 29.47
CA GLY A 351 4.73 -3.57 30.36
C GLY A 351 5.06 -3.31 31.83
N LYS A 352 6.33 -3.56 32.23
CA LYS A 352 6.81 -3.28 33.61
C LYS A 352 6.77 -1.78 33.91
N SER A 353 7.18 -0.93 32.98
CA SER A 353 7.14 0.53 33.15
C SER A 353 5.70 1.05 33.31
N LYS A 354 4.73 0.50 32.58
CA LYS A 354 3.31 0.83 32.69
C LYS A 354 2.77 0.53 34.09
N GLU A 355 3.12 -0.61 34.70
CA GLU A 355 2.72 -0.95 36.07
C GLU A 355 3.35 -0.01 37.11
N LEU A 356 4.61 0.36 36.93
CA LEU A 356 5.28 1.34 37.80
C LEU A 356 4.63 2.73 37.68
N ALA A 357 4.33 3.18 36.46
CA ALA A 357 3.65 4.46 36.23
C ALA A 357 2.25 4.46 36.84
N ARG A 358 1.51 3.34 36.75
CA ARG A 358 0.21 3.18 37.39
C ARG A 358 0.31 3.29 38.93
N THR A 359 1.37 2.71 39.50
CA THR A 359 1.65 2.81 40.94
C THR A 359 1.98 4.24 41.33
N SER A 360 2.76 4.96 40.51
CA SER A 360 3.09 6.38 40.71
C SER A 360 1.84 7.24 40.74
N ILE A 361 0.89 7.06 39.79
CA ILE A 361 -0.42 7.77 39.85
C ILE A 361 -1.13 7.53 41.20
N LYS A 362 -1.13 6.31 41.70
CA LYS A 362 -1.76 5.97 42.97
C LYS A 362 -1.11 6.74 44.13
N HIS A 363 0.21 6.76 44.18
CA HIS A 363 0.95 7.48 45.19
C HIS A 363 0.71 9.00 45.12
N GLU A 364 0.76 9.61 43.94
CA GLU A 364 0.51 11.04 43.78
C GLU A 364 -0.92 11.40 44.13
N ARG A 365 -1.91 10.58 43.85
CA ARG A 365 -3.30 10.76 44.27
C ARG A 365 -3.47 10.67 45.81
N GLU A 366 -2.75 9.80 46.49
CA GLU A 366 -2.72 9.70 47.97
C GLU A 366 -2.08 10.95 48.56
N LEU A 367 -0.94 11.42 48.01
CA LEU A 367 -0.30 12.67 48.41
C LEU A 367 -1.23 13.88 48.22
N LEU A 368 -1.96 13.94 47.10
CA LEU A 368 -2.93 15.00 46.85
C LEU A 368 -4.08 14.98 47.90
N LYS A 369 -4.54 13.79 48.33
CA LYS A 369 -5.54 13.69 49.41
C LYS A 369 -5.03 14.31 50.73
N VAL A 370 -3.79 14.00 51.10
CA VAL A 370 -3.16 14.57 52.31
C VAL A 370 -2.99 16.11 52.16
N ALA A 371 -2.49 16.54 50.99
CA ALA A 371 -2.36 17.97 50.71
C ALA A 371 -3.70 18.72 50.77
N LYS A 372 -4.80 18.12 50.31
CA LYS A 372 -6.15 18.69 50.41
C LYS A 372 -6.61 18.89 51.85
N VAL A 373 -6.31 17.94 52.75
CA VAL A 373 -6.61 18.06 54.18
C VAL A 373 -5.78 19.17 54.82
N ALA A 374 -4.48 19.26 54.49
CA ALA A 374 -3.60 20.31 54.98
C ALA A 374 -4.04 21.69 54.49
N TYR A 375 -4.39 21.81 53.22
CA TYR A 375 -4.93 23.05 52.65
C TYR A 375 -6.24 23.50 53.31
N ASN A 376 -7.22 22.59 53.50
CA ASN A 376 -8.49 22.88 54.14
C ASN A 376 -8.31 23.27 55.60
N SER A 377 -7.30 22.75 56.29
CA SER A 377 -6.93 23.13 57.67
C SER A 377 -6.01 24.34 57.75
N ARG A 378 -5.78 25.08 56.64
CA ARG A 378 -4.92 26.25 56.53
C ARG A 378 -3.44 25.98 56.94
N ARG A 379 -2.99 24.73 56.88
CA ARG A 379 -1.57 24.33 57.13
C ARG A 379 -0.72 24.31 55.90
N MET A 380 -1.32 24.51 54.73
CA MET A 380 -0.69 24.53 53.43
C MET A 380 -1.21 25.72 52.64
N ASN A 381 -0.35 26.39 51.89
CA ASN A 381 -0.80 27.48 51.00
C ASN A 381 -1.37 26.90 49.68
N GLN A 382 -2.04 27.77 48.92
CA GLN A 382 -2.70 27.37 47.68
C GLN A 382 -1.73 26.91 46.62
N GLU A 383 -0.56 27.57 46.50
CA GLU A 383 0.49 27.22 45.54
C GLU A 383 1.01 25.77 45.77
N GLU A 384 1.32 25.44 47.03
CA GLU A 384 1.76 24.09 47.38
C GLU A 384 0.68 23.05 47.07
N TYR A 385 -0.59 23.31 47.35
CA TYR A 385 -1.69 22.42 47.00
C TYR A 385 -1.81 22.19 45.50
N LEU A 386 -1.74 23.23 44.68
CA LEU A 386 -1.82 23.17 43.24
C LEU A 386 -0.62 22.38 42.63
N ARG A 387 0.55 22.41 43.25
CA ARG A 387 1.67 21.56 42.88
C ARG A 387 1.41 20.06 43.02
N TYR A 388 0.58 19.66 44.01
CA TYR A 388 0.16 18.25 44.13
C TYR A 388 -0.86 17.86 43.06
N GLU A 389 -1.77 18.76 42.68
CA GLU A 389 -2.67 18.54 41.52
C GLU A 389 -1.87 18.35 40.22
N ASP A 390 -0.90 19.23 39.95
CA ASP A 390 -0.03 19.19 38.81
C ASP A 390 0.76 17.86 38.74
N LYS A 391 1.29 17.39 39.85
CA LYS A 391 1.99 16.09 39.92
C LYS A 391 1.13 14.91 39.54
N VAL A 392 -0.15 14.87 39.97
CA VAL A 392 -1.09 13.82 39.61
C VAL A 392 -1.30 13.81 38.08
N LEU A 393 -1.57 14.97 37.49
CA LEU A 393 -1.82 15.08 36.05
C LEU A 393 -0.58 14.78 35.22
N SER A 394 0.60 15.18 35.69
CA SER A 394 1.87 14.83 35.07
C SER A 394 2.16 13.32 35.15
N ALA A 395 1.84 12.67 36.27
CA ALA A 395 1.97 11.22 36.40
C ALA A 395 0.98 10.48 35.47
N GLU A 396 -0.25 10.98 35.31
CA GLU A 396 -1.23 10.44 34.37
C GLU A 396 -0.76 10.59 32.92
N ALA A 397 -0.23 11.76 32.53
CA ALA A 397 0.31 11.97 31.19
C ALA A 397 1.49 11.02 30.89
N ASN A 398 2.39 10.79 31.87
CA ASN A 398 3.48 9.83 31.76
C ASN A 398 3.00 8.38 31.62
N TYR A 399 1.94 8.00 32.33
CA TYR A 399 1.32 6.68 32.19
C TYR A 399 0.79 6.49 30.77
N TYR A 400 0.01 7.44 30.25
CA TYR A 400 -0.53 7.34 28.90
C TYR A 400 0.54 7.39 27.81
N LEU A 401 1.66 8.10 28.00
CA LEU A 401 2.81 8.01 27.11
C LEU A 401 3.40 6.62 27.08
N THR A 402 3.56 6.00 28.24
CA THR A 402 4.09 4.63 28.35
C THR A 402 3.13 3.62 27.73
N GLU A 403 1.83 3.81 27.94
CA GLU A 403 0.77 3.00 27.33
C GLU A 403 0.74 3.15 25.81
N ALA A 404 0.85 4.37 25.27
CA ALA A 404 0.91 4.63 23.84
C ALA A 404 2.11 3.93 23.19
N ARG A 405 3.29 4.01 23.79
CA ARG A 405 4.49 3.31 23.34
C ARG A 405 4.34 1.78 23.40
N TRP A 406 3.61 1.28 24.39
CA TRP A 406 3.32 -0.14 24.51
C TRP A 406 2.43 -0.60 23.34
N TRP A 407 1.34 0.13 23.03
CA TRP A 407 0.46 -0.17 21.91
C TRP A 407 1.16 -0.08 20.56
N GLU A 408 1.98 0.95 20.34
CA GLU A 408 2.80 1.11 19.13
C GLU A 408 3.74 -0.09 18.94
N THR A 409 4.43 -0.49 20.01
CA THR A 409 5.36 -1.65 19.99
C THR A 409 4.61 -2.95 19.74
N PHE A 410 3.47 -3.15 20.41
CA PHE A 410 2.59 -4.30 20.24
C PHE A 410 2.07 -4.41 18.80
N ALA A 411 1.52 -3.32 18.26
CA ALA A 411 1.01 -3.27 16.90
C ALA A 411 2.10 -3.53 15.85
N THR A 412 3.28 -2.95 16.05
CA THR A 412 4.43 -3.21 15.16
C THR A 412 4.86 -4.68 15.20
N LEU A 413 4.85 -5.30 16.37
CA LEU A 413 5.19 -6.72 16.54
C LEU A 413 4.12 -7.62 15.92
N ALA A 414 2.83 -7.26 16.04
CA ALA A 414 1.73 -7.94 15.37
C ALA A 414 1.90 -7.96 13.84
N VAL A 415 2.30 -6.83 13.23
CA VAL A 415 2.62 -6.77 11.80
C VAL A 415 3.76 -7.71 11.43
N LEU A 416 4.83 -7.74 12.24
CA LEU A 416 5.97 -8.61 11.96
C LEU A 416 5.60 -10.10 11.93
N TYR A 417 4.69 -10.53 12.78
CA TYR A 417 4.20 -11.91 12.79
C TYR A 417 2.94 -12.13 11.94
N GLY A 418 2.45 -11.10 11.23
CA GLY A 418 1.31 -11.19 10.33
C GLY A 418 -0.04 -11.35 11.01
N ASN A 419 -0.13 -10.99 12.31
CA ASN A 419 -1.36 -10.99 13.07
C ASN A 419 -2.26 -9.83 12.66
N ASN A 420 -3.56 -10.10 12.54
CA ASN A 420 -4.57 -9.09 12.22
C ASN A 420 -4.98 -8.35 13.49
N LEU A 421 -4.74 -7.04 13.54
CA LEU A 421 -5.05 -6.21 14.72
C LEU A 421 -6.57 -6.09 14.98
N ASP A 422 -7.40 -6.21 13.96
CA ASP A 422 -8.88 -6.22 14.08
C ASP A 422 -9.40 -7.44 14.89
N GLU A 423 -8.60 -8.52 14.95
CA GLU A 423 -8.90 -9.72 15.75
C GLU A 423 -8.30 -9.65 17.16
N LEU A 424 -7.21 -8.88 17.32
CA LEU A 424 -6.47 -8.76 18.57
C LEU A 424 -6.99 -7.64 19.48
N ILE A 425 -7.62 -6.60 18.93
CA ILE A 425 -7.99 -5.36 19.63
C ILE A 425 -9.47 -5.08 19.46
N GLN A 426 -10.10 -4.69 20.55
CA GLN A 426 -11.50 -4.21 20.61
C GLN A 426 -11.58 -2.80 21.19
#